data_ef41c713e6de8143cc354fcac156099b
#
_entry.id   ef41c713e6de8143cc354fcac156099b
#
_cell.length_a   1.000
_cell.length_b   1.000
_cell.length_c   1.000
_cell.angle_alpha   90.00
_cell.angle_beta   90.00
_cell.angle_gamma   90.00
#
_symmetry.space_group_name_H-M   'P 1'
#
loop_
_entity.id
_entity.type
_entity.pdbx_description
1 polymer ?
#
loop_
_entity_poly.entity_id
_entity_poly.type
_entity_poly.pdbx_seq_one_letter_code
_entity_poly.pdbx_strand_id
1 'polypeptide(L)'
;MDHKHVEESDYKTFCDHCFQIEKNFLICPTEPRKENLDGVFQVNHSCNPNCGFRGQVVLVAMRNIQTGEEISYDYAMTDANLHDVTCADMKCLCGVSDCRRLITGEDWKNIDLQKKYAGFFSIFIQELILQSH
;
A
#
# COMPACT_ATOMS: atom_id res chain seq x y z
N MET A 1 -23.41 -8.51 -17.39
CA MET A 1 -22.19 -9.00 -16.69
C MET A 1 -22.64 -9.89 -15.56
N ASP A 2 -22.34 -11.18 -15.62
CA ASP A 2 -22.67 -12.10 -14.55
C ASP A 2 -21.84 -11.75 -13.31
N HIS A 3 -22.53 -11.29 -12.26
CA HIS A 3 -21.95 -11.18 -10.93
C HIS A 3 -21.74 -12.60 -10.40
N LYS A 4 -20.60 -13.21 -10.74
CA LYS A 4 -20.17 -14.43 -10.06
C LYS A 4 -20.05 -14.09 -8.59
N HIS A 5 -20.74 -14.84 -7.76
CA HIS A 5 -20.54 -14.81 -6.31
C HIS A 5 -19.06 -15.15 -6.04
N VAL A 6 -18.29 -14.16 -5.65
CA VAL A 6 -16.93 -14.36 -5.13
C VAL A 6 -17.09 -14.93 -3.73
N GLU A 7 -16.47 -16.06 -3.43
CA GLU A 7 -16.50 -16.62 -2.09
C GLU A 7 -15.85 -15.62 -1.10
N GLU A 8 -16.30 -15.60 0.16
CA GLU A 8 -15.84 -14.62 1.17
C GLU A 8 -14.31 -14.67 1.39
N SER A 9 -13.70 -15.85 1.27
CA SER A 9 -12.25 -16.05 1.32
C SER A 9 -11.52 -15.41 0.13
N ASP A 10 -12.10 -15.51 -1.06
CA ASP A 10 -11.55 -14.94 -2.29
C ASP A 10 -11.70 -13.41 -2.28
N TYR A 11 -12.81 -12.88 -1.73
CA TYR A 11 -13.05 -11.47 -1.56
C TYR A 11 -12.02 -10.81 -0.63
N LYS A 12 -11.71 -11.45 0.49
CA LYS A 12 -10.66 -10.97 1.40
C LYS A 12 -9.29 -10.94 0.72
N THR A 13 -8.90 -12.01 0.05
CA THR A 13 -7.63 -12.08 -0.69
C THR A 13 -7.57 -11.00 -1.78
N PHE A 14 -8.68 -10.74 -2.45
CA PHE A 14 -8.81 -9.69 -3.45
C PHE A 14 -8.59 -8.31 -2.82
N CYS A 15 -9.26 -8.00 -1.70
CA CYS A 15 -9.12 -6.71 -1.01
C CYS A 15 -7.71 -6.49 -0.47
N ASP A 16 -7.07 -7.52 0.07
CA ASP A 16 -5.72 -7.45 0.63
C ASP A 16 -4.64 -7.12 -0.42
N HIS A 17 -4.97 -7.23 -1.72
CA HIS A 17 -4.05 -7.02 -2.82
C HIS A 17 -4.47 -5.89 -3.78
N CYS A 18 -5.49 -5.12 -3.44
CA CYS A 18 -5.88 -3.95 -4.21
C CYS A 18 -4.94 -2.77 -3.92
N PHE A 19 -4.70 -1.96 -4.93
CA PHE A 19 -3.84 -0.78 -4.87
C PHE A 19 -4.67 0.47 -5.14
N GLN A 20 -4.71 1.40 -4.20
CA GLN A 20 -5.48 2.62 -4.33
C GLN A 20 -4.78 3.64 -5.25
N ILE A 21 -5.49 4.16 -6.23
CA ILE A 21 -4.99 5.17 -7.19
C ILE A 21 -5.73 6.50 -7.09
N GLU A 22 -6.90 6.49 -6.47
CA GLU A 22 -7.72 7.67 -6.20
C GLU A 22 -8.72 7.32 -5.09
N LYS A 23 -9.42 8.33 -4.53
CA LYS A 23 -10.36 8.15 -3.42
C LYS A 23 -11.33 6.97 -3.59
N ASN A 24 -11.84 6.77 -4.79
CA ASN A 24 -12.84 5.73 -5.09
C ASN A 24 -12.38 4.74 -6.17
N PHE A 25 -11.09 4.75 -6.52
CA PHE A 25 -10.57 3.89 -7.56
C PHE A 25 -9.39 3.06 -7.06
N LEU A 26 -9.51 1.77 -7.30
CA LEU A 26 -8.50 0.77 -6.98
C LEU A 26 -8.09 0.01 -8.23
N ILE A 27 -6.81 -0.31 -8.33
CA ILE A 27 -6.33 -1.34 -9.23
C ILE A 27 -6.28 -2.63 -8.43
N CYS A 28 -6.92 -3.66 -8.92
CA CYS A 28 -7.01 -4.94 -8.26
C CYS A 28 -6.55 -6.05 -9.21
N PRO A 29 -6.01 -7.15 -8.69
CA PRO A 29 -5.66 -8.29 -9.53
C PRO A 29 -6.93 -8.86 -10.19
N THR A 30 -6.82 -9.30 -11.43
CA THR A 30 -7.94 -9.90 -12.16
C THR A 30 -8.35 -11.26 -11.63
N GLU A 31 -7.40 -11.95 -10.97
CA GLU A 31 -7.63 -13.22 -10.30
C GLU A 31 -7.12 -13.14 -8.85
N PRO A 32 -7.97 -13.37 -7.85
CA PRO A 32 -7.62 -13.16 -6.43
C PRO A 32 -6.76 -14.28 -5.84
N ARG A 33 -6.26 -15.22 -6.62
CA ARG A 33 -5.46 -16.35 -6.11
C ARG A 33 -4.01 -15.92 -5.93
N LYS A 34 -3.44 -16.22 -4.75
CA LYS A 34 -2.04 -15.89 -4.39
C LYS A 34 -1.00 -16.36 -5.40
N GLU A 35 -1.25 -17.47 -6.09
CA GLU A 35 -0.39 -18.05 -7.12
C GLU A 35 -0.31 -17.24 -8.41
N ASN A 36 -1.25 -16.33 -8.64
CA ASN A 36 -1.38 -15.53 -9.86
C ASN A 36 -1.17 -14.03 -9.63
N LEU A 37 -0.65 -13.63 -8.45
CA LEU A 37 -0.35 -12.24 -8.16
C LEU A 37 0.99 -11.84 -8.78
N ASP A 38 0.95 -10.85 -9.66
CA ASP A 38 2.12 -10.31 -10.33
C ASP A 38 2.50 -8.90 -9.83
N GLY A 39 3.80 -8.60 -9.88
CA GLY A 39 4.32 -7.26 -9.75
C GLY A 39 3.99 -6.58 -8.42
N VAL A 40 3.44 -5.38 -8.48
CA VAL A 40 3.17 -4.51 -7.32
C VAL A 40 2.26 -5.14 -6.26
N PHE A 41 1.37 -6.05 -6.66
CA PHE A 41 0.45 -6.74 -5.75
C PHE A 41 1.15 -7.70 -4.77
N GLN A 42 2.42 -8.02 -5.00
CA GLN A 42 3.22 -8.89 -4.13
C GLN A 42 4.18 -8.11 -3.23
N VAL A 43 4.31 -6.80 -3.40
CA VAL A 43 5.26 -6.00 -2.62
C VAL A 43 4.70 -5.77 -1.21
N ASN A 44 5.41 -6.28 -0.22
CA ASN A 44 5.01 -6.19 1.17
C ASN A 44 5.23 -4.80 1.78
N HIS A 45 4.49 -4.54 2.86
CA HIS A 45 4.70 -3.36 3.69
C HIS A 45 5.93 -3.49 4.58
N SER A 46 6.63 -2.37 4.76
CA SER A 46 7.60 -2.19 5.85
C SER A 46 7.50 -0.79 6.43
N CYS A 47 7.67 -0.66 7.75
CA CYS A 47 7.81 0.64 8.42
C CYS A 47 9.20 1.28 8.22
N ASN A 48 10.15 0.51 7.65
CA ASN A 48 11.45 1.01 7.19
C ASN A 48 11.76 0.48 5.77
N PRO A 49 11.01 0.94 4.77
CA PRO A 49 11.06 0.41 3.41
C PRO A 49 12.33 0.83 2.66
N ASN A 50 12.62 0.12 1.57
CA ASN A 50 13.67 0.47 0.62
C ASN A 50 13.15 1.04 -0.70
N CYS A 51 11.83 1.00 -0.91
CA CYS A 51 11.17 1.56 -2.09
C CYS A 51 10.09 2.57 -1.72
N GLY A 52 9.79 3.44 -2.67
CA GLY A 52 8.70 4.41 -2.62
C GLY A 52 8.15 4.67 -4.00
N PHE A 53 7.27 5.66 -4.14
CA PHE A 53 6.60 5.93 -5.40
C PHE A 53 7.11 7.19 -6.09
N ARG A 54 7.15 7.13 -7.41
CA ARG A 54 7.31 8.30 -8.28
C ARG A 54 6.13 8.34 -9.24
N GLY A 55 5.40 9.44 -9.23
CA GLY A 55 4.11 9.48 -9.92
C GLY A 55 3.05 8.64 -9.18
N GLN A 56 2.12 8.04 -9.93
CA GLN A 56 1.01 7.30 -9.31
C GLN A 56 1.31 5.82 -9.08
N VAL A 57 2.05 5.18 -9.99
CA VAL A 57 2.19 3.71 -10.01
C VAL A 57 3.63 3.22 -10.22
N VAL A 58 4.62 4.10 -10.25
CA VAL A 58 6.01 3.71 -10.48
C VAL A 58 6.71 3.52 -9.14
N LEU A 59 7.03 2.27 -8.80
CA LEU A 59 7.84 1.94 -7.64
C LEU A 59 9.32 2.21 -7.94
N VAL A 60 10.00 2.95 -7.07
CA VAL A 60 11.41 3.31 -7.21
C VAL A 60 12.19 2.99 -5.95
N ALA A 61 13.47 2.63 -6.08
CA ALA A 61 14.35 2.47 -4.95
C ALA A 61 14.63 3.84 -4.29
N MET A 62 14.49 3.91 -2.97
CA MET A 62 14.83 5.10 -2.16
C MET A 62 16.29 5.08 -1.68
N ARG A 63 16.94 3.93 -1.75
CA ARG A 63 18.33 3.70 -1.38
C ARG A 63 18.92 2.54 -2.18
N ASN A 64 20.21 2.28 -2.01
CA ASN A 64 20.80 1.06 -2.55
C ASN A 64 20.15 -0.18 -1.91
N ILE A 65 19.79 -1.13 -2.75
CA ILE A 65 19.20 -2.41 -2.35
C ILE A 65 20.21 -3.51 -2.66
N GLN A 66 20.54 -4.31 -1.66
CA GLN A 66 21.52 -5.38 -1.81
C GLN A 66 20.89 -6.63 -2.45
N THR A 67 21.72 -7.44 -3.07
CA THR A 67 21.28 -8.74 -3.60
C THR A 67 20.66 -9.59 -2.49
N GLY A 68 19.44 -10.11 -2.74
CA GLY A 68 18.70 -10.93 -1.78
C GLY A 68 17.89 -10.14 -0.76
N GLU A 69 17.97 -8.79 -0.76
CA GLU A 69 17.13 -7.95 0.08
C GLU A 69 15.71 -7.90 -0.51
N GLU A 70 14.70 -8.11 0.34
CA GLU A 70 13.29 -7.98 -0.06
C GLU A 70 12.95 -6.52 -0.36
N ILE A 71 12.31 -6.25 -1.49
CA ILE A 71 11.76 -4.93 -1.80
C ILE A 71 10.47 -4.72 -1.02
N SER A 72 10.31 -3.55 -0.42
CA SER A 72 9.13 -3.17 0.34
C SER A 72 8.86 -1.68 0.24
N TYR A 73 7.61 -1.28 0.45
CA TYR A 73 7.24 0.12 0.60
C TYR A 73 6.30 0.31 1.81
N ASP A 74 6.16 1.53 2.28
CA ASP A 74 5.20 1.83 3.35
C ASP A 74 3.82 2.10 2.73
N TYR A 75 2.81 1.35 3.15
CA TYR A 75 1.46 1.48 2.61
C TYR A 75 0.85 2.87 2.82
N ALA A 76 1.34 3.64 3.80
CA ALA A 76 1.00 5.06 3.92
C ALA A 76 1.28 5.88 2.64
N MET A 77 2.17 5.40 1.76
CA MET A 77 2.51 6.10 0.51
C MET A 77 1.41 6.00 -0.55
N THR A 78 0.49 5.07 -0.42
CA THR A 78 -0.53 4.76 -1.44
C THR A 78 -1.95 4.68 -0.92
N ASP A 79 -2.14 4.35 0.36
CA ASP A 79 -3.45 4.01 0.92
C ASP A 79 -3.97 5.10 1.85
N ALA A 80 -5.18 5.57 1.58
CA ALA A 80 -5.81 6.65 2.33
C ALA A 80 -7.19 6.34 2.92
N ASN A 81 -7.79 5.22 2.61
CA ASN A 81 -9.13 4.87 3.11
C ASN A 81 -9.31 3.34 3.12
N LEU A 82 -8.50 2.65 3.90
CA LEU A 82 -8.66 1.20 4.07
C LEU A 82 -10.03 0.82 4.64
N HIS A 83 -10.71 1.76 5.33
CA HIS A 83 -12.01 1.51 5.96
C HIS A 83 -13.15 1.31 4.96
N ASP A 84 -13.12 1.99 3.79
CA ASP A 84 -14.20 1.91 2.81
C ASP A 84 -14.10 0.67 1.90
N VAL A 85 -12.97 -0.02 1.92
CA VAL A 85 -12.69 -1.18 1.06
C VAL A 85 -12.51 -2.46 1.86
N THR A 86 -13.21 -2.61 2.98
CA THR A 86 -13.25 -3.85 3.78
C THR A 86 -11.92 -4.34 4.37
N CYS A 87 -10.82 -3.67 4.11
CA CYS A 87 -9.55 -3.97 4.75
C CYS A 87 -9.49 -3.20 6.06
N ALA A 88 -9.88 -3.86 7.14
CA ALA A 88 -9.70 -3.34 8.50
C ALA A 88 -8.22 -2.99 8.74
N ASP A 89 -7.96 -2.17 9.74
CA ASP A 89 -6.62 -1.91 10.24
C ASP A 89 -5.79 -3.19 10.27
N MET A 90 -4.61 -3.15 9.67
CA MET A 90 -3.78 -4.34 9.49
C MET A 90 -2.65 -4.39 10.51
N LYS A 91 -2.53 -5.52 11.21
CA LYS A 91 -1.40 -5.76 12.11
C LYS A 91 -0.10 -5.80 11.30
N CYS A 92 0.85 -4.94 11.66
CA CYS A 92 2.16 -4.93 11.03
C CYS A 92 3.10 -5.97 11.64
N LEU A 93 3.68 -6.82 10.79
CA LEU A 93 4.65 -7.86 11.15
C LEU A 93 6.02 -7.65 10.49
N CYS A 94 6.35 -6.41 10.08
CA CYS A 94 7.60 -6.13 9.34
C CYS A 94 8.89 -6.35 10.14
N GLY A 95 8.80 -6.46 11.47
CA GLY A 95 9.93 -6.84 12.32
C GLY A 95 10.99 -5.77 12.57
N VAL A 96 10.84 -4.56 12.02
CA VAL A 96 11.78 -3.45 12.27
C VAL A 96 11.61 -2.89 13.69
N SER A 97 12.68 -2.30 14.26
CA SER A 97 12.69 -1.79 15.63
C SER A 97 11.59 -0.74 15.91
N ASP A 98 11.34 0.14 14.95
CA ASP A 98 10.38 1.25 15.00
C ASP A 98 9.06 0.90 14.28
N CYS A 99 8.71 -0.37 14.28
CA CYS A 99 7.46 -0.85 13.70
C CYS A 99 6.24 -0.20 14.39
N ARG A 100 5.33 0.38 13.59
CA ARG A 100 4.08 0.99 14.08
C ARG A 100 3.10 -0.02 14.67
N ARG A 101 3.30 -1.32 14.46
CA ARG A 101 2.45 -2.42 14.94
C ARG A 101 1.06 -2.49 14.29
N LEU A 102 0.50 -1.36 13.90
CA LEU A 102 -0.78 -1.24 13.23
C LEU A 102 -0.60 -0.35 12.00
N ILE A 103 -1.16 -0.77 10.87
CA ILE A 103 -1.22 -0.01 9.62
C ILE A 103 -2.67 0.39 9.43
N THR A 104 -2.90 1.67 9.18
CA THR A 104 -4.25 2.23 9.03
C THR A 104 -4.35 3.07 7.77
N GLY A 105 -5.56 3.30 7.28
CA GLY A 105 -5.82 4.23 6.18
C GLY A 105 -5.59 5.71 6.53
N GLU A 106 -5.21 6.01 7.78
CA GLU A 106 -4.92 7.35 8.27
C GLU A 106 -3.41 7.63 8.43
N ASP A 107 -2.56 6.64 8.20
CA ASP A 107 -1.11 6.73 8.41
C ASP A 107 -0.46 7.84 7.57
N TRP A 108 -0.98 8.11 6.37
CA TRP A 108 -0.53 9.20 5.50
C TRP A 108 -0.64 10.59 6.13
N LYS A 109 -1.50 10.78 7.16
CA LYS A 109 -1.66 12.03 7.90
C LYS A 109 -0.55 12.26 8.93
N ASN A 110 0.24 11.24 9.24
CA ASN A 110 1.33 11.34 10.20
C ASN A 110 2.45 12.23 9.64
N ILE A 111 2.69 13.36 10.31
CA ILE A 111 3.67 14.38 9.90
C ILE A 111 5.11 13.82 9.83
N ASP A 112 5.46 12.89 10.70
CA ASP A 112 6.80 12.27 10.68
C ASP A 112 6.97 11.35 9.47
N LEU A 113 5.92 10.63 9.07
CA LEU A 113 5.94 9.84 7.84
C LEU A 113 5.95 10.75 6.60
N GLN A 114 5.21 11.86 6.61
CA GLN A 114 5.23 12.83 5.51
C GLN A 114 6.64 13.40 5.30
N LYS A 115 7.35 13.74 6.38
CA LYS A 115 8.75 14.19 6.32
C LYS A 115 9.70 13.08 5.86
N LYS A 116 9.55 11.88 6.44
CA LYS A 116 10.40 10.72 6.15
C LYS A 116 10.34 10.32 4.68
N TYR A 117 9.15 10.38 4.07
CA TYR A 117 8.90 9.91 2.71
C TYR A 117 8.62 11.04 1.71
N ALA A 118 9.06 12.26 2.00
CA ALA A 118 8.89 13.40 1.11
C ALA A 118 9.40 13.09 -0.30
N GLY A 119 8.52 13.26 -1.31
CA GLY A 119 8.84 12.96 -2.71
C GLY A 119 8.65 11.50 -3.14
N PHE A 120 8.18 10.63 -2.22
CA PHE A 120 7.96 9.19 -2.48
C PHE A 120 6.53 8.72 -2.25
N PHE A 121 5.60 9.62 -1.98
CA PHE A 121 4.18 9.30 -1.98
C PHE A 121 3.62 9.23 -3.40
N SER A 122 2.60 8.42 -3.63
CA SER A 122 1.82 8.47 -4.87
C SER A 122 1.20 9.86 -5.07
N ILE A 123 0.90 10.24 -6.31
CA ILE A 123 0.28 11.55 -6.61
C ILE A 123 -1.01 11.73 -5.81
N PHE A 124 -1.84 10.72 -5.75
CA PHE A 124 -3.10 10.75 -4.99
C PHE A 124 -2.87 11.14 -3.51
N ILE A 125 -1.91 10.49 -2.84
CA ILE A 125 -1.61 10.81 -1.44
C ILE A 125 -0.97 12.19 -1.30
N GLN A 126 -0.09 12.60 -2.22
CA GLN A 126 0.48 13.95 -2.22
C GLN A 126 -0.60 15.03 -2.30
N GLU A 127 -1.61 14.84 -3.15
CA GLU A 127 -2.75 15.75 -3.26
C GLU A 127 -3.56 15.83 -1.96
N LEU A 128 -3.80 14.68 -1.31
CA LEU A 128 -4.46 14.65 -0.01
C LEU A 128 -3.67 15.39 1.07
N ILE A 129 -2.35 15.20 1.12
CA ILE A 129 -1.46 15.90 2.06
C ILE A 129 -1.54 17.41 1.83
N LEU A 130 -1.46 17.87 0.58
CA LEU A 130 -1.55 19.30 0.24
C LEU A 130 -2.91 19.91 0.60
N GLN A 131 -3.99 19.16 0.48
CA GLN A 131 -5.34 19.63 0.82
C GLN A 131 -5.59 19.65 2.35
N SER A 132 -4.79 18.93 3.12
CA SER A 132 -4.93 18.84 4.58
C SER A 132 -4.21 19.97 5.34
N HIS A 133 -3.44 20.78 4.65
CA HIS A 133 -2.73 21.96 5.15
C HIS A 133 -3.35 23.24 4.65
#